data_f76cafb54b39d4bddde269e8f5f661a8
#
_entry.id   f76cafb54b39d4bddde269e8f5f661a8
#
_cell.length_a   1.000
_cell.length_b   1.000
_cell.length_c   1.000
_cell.angle_alpha   90.00
_cell.angle_beta   90.00
_cell.angle_gamma   90.00
#
_symmetry.space_group_name_H-M   'P 1'
#
loop_
_entity.id
_entity.type
_entity.pdbx_description
1 polymer ?
#
loop_
_entity_poly.entity_id
_entity_poly.type
_entity_poly.pdbx_seq_one_letter_code
_entity_poly.pdbx_strand_id
1 'polypeptide(L)'
;PGSVAGLLTGTPVVLHEQNSVPGSANKLISKWVKKSAVSYQNTKLPRRMYTGNPVRKEITDLDSSDKSMHRSQLGIPEENKLIVITGGSLGSLKINQSILNALPDLKEVPNLTIYHIIGSRDWEEMGKVNIDVDIDYRAIEYEEQMPIVLNSADLIVSRAGGSITAEINLLGLPSILIPLPGAPGDHQTKNAESLVADGRAVIISDENCTGVRIAKEIKGIVLDEERLMNMGKPRHPESEKNAAEMIATLLIEVSK
;
A
#
# COMPACT_ATOMS: atom_id res chain seq x y z
N PRO A 1 -15.83 0.12 20.82
CA PRO A 1 -16.43 0.81 21.98
C PRO A 1 -17.15 2.09 21.59
N GLY A 2 -16.52 3.04 20.84
CA GLY A 2 -17.12 4.32 20.50
C GLY A 2 -18.45 4.23 19.74
N SER A 3 -18.54 3.35 18.72
CA SER A 3 -19.79 3.16 17.97
C SER A 3 -20.93 2.63 18.84
N VAL A 4 -20.63 1.73 19.78
CA VAL A 4 -21.64 1.21 20.73
C VAL A 4 -22.10 2.32 21.67
N ALA A 5 -21.16 3.12 22.21
CA ALA A 5 -21.50 4.25 23.07
C ALA A 5 -22.41 5.24 22.33
N GLY A 6 -22.06 5.61 21.08
CA GLY A 6 -22.89 6.48 20.25
C GLY A 6 -24.32 5.94 20.05
N LEU A 7 -24.44 4.66 19.75
CA LEU A 7 -25.76 4.01 19.59
C LEU A 7 -26.59 4.02 20.89
N LEU A 8 -25.94 3.79 22.04
CA LEU A 8 -26.62 3.80 23.35
C LEU A 8 -27.05 5.20 23.79
N THR A 9 -26.32 6.24 23.41
CA THR A 9 -26.64 7.66 23.71
C THR A 9 -27.56 8.30 22.68
N GLY A 10 -27.98 7.56 21.62
CA GLY A 10 -28.79 8.13 20.55
C GLY A 10 -28.00 9.02 19.57
N THR A 11 -26.68 9.07 19.71
CA THR A 11 -25.81 9.82 18.80
C THR A 11 -25.77 9.14 17.42
N PRO A 12 -26.00 9.86 16.32
CA PRO A 12 -25.89 9.30 14.99
C PRO A 12 -24.47 8.74 14.73
N VAL A 13 -24.38 7.51 14.24
CA VAL A 13 -23.11 6.83 13.97
C VAL A 13 -22.95 6.58 12.48
N VAL A 14 -21.79 6.91 11.94
CA VAL A 14 -21.29 6.51 10.63
C VAL A 14 -20.13 5.55 10.83
N LEU A 15 -20.12 4.44 10.12
CA LEU A 15 -18.96 3.54 10.06
C LEU A 15 -18.12 3.85 8.82
N HIS A 16 -16.82 3.63 8.93
CA HIS A 16 -15.92 3.56 7.78
C HIS A 16 -15.25 2.18 7.73
N GLU A 17 -15.36 1.51 6.57
CA GLU A 17 -14.66 0.25 6.29
C GLU A 17 -13.59 0.46 5.24
N GLN A 18 -12.34 0.29 5.66
CA GLN A 18 -11.16 0.52 4.83
C GLN A 18 -10.80 -0.65 3.91
N ASN A 19 -11.34 -1.84 4.19
CA ASN A 19 -11.00 -3.05 3.46
C ASN A 19 -12.15 -3.50 2.56
N SER A 20 -11.81 -4.28 1.54
CA SER A 20 -12.80 -4.90 0.64
C SER A 20 -13.72 -5.87 1.37
N VAL A 21 -13.19 -6.59 2.38
CA VAL A 21 -13.96 -7.48 3.25
C VAL A 21 -14.17 -6.81 4.60
N PRO A 22 -15.42 -6.56 5.00
CA PRO A 22 -15.69 -5.89 6.27
C PRO A 22 -15.25 -6.72 7.47
N GLY A 23 -14.62 -6.07 8.45
CA GLY A 23 -14.28 -6.65 9.73
C GLY A 23 -15.52 -7.07 10.52
N SER A 24 -15.37 -8.07 11.40
CA SER A 24 -16.50 -8.63 12.20
C SER A 24 -17.21 -7.57 13.04
N ALA A 25 -16.47 -6.62 13.62
CA ALA A 25 -17.03 -5.52 14.38
C ALA A 25 -17.90 -4.61 13.51
N ASN A 26 -17.39 -4.21 12.33
CA ASN A 26 -18.14 -3.40 11.37
C ASN A 26 -19.37 -4.13 10.84
N LYS A 27 -19.27 -5.43 10.51
CA LYS A 27 -20.42 -6.26 10.13
C LYS A 27 -21.53 -6.24 11.19
N LEU A 28 -21.15 -6.40 12.46
CA LEU A 28 -22.12 -6.43 13.55
C LEU A 28 -22.79 -5.07 13.73
N ILE A 29 -22.01 -4.01 13.88
CA ILE A 29 -22.49 -2.67 14.22
C ILE A 29 -23.21 -2.00 13.05
N SER A 30 -22.85 -2.31 11.80
CA SER A 30 -23.47 -1.74 10.60
C SER A 30 -24.99 -1.88 10.52
N LYS A 31 -25.56 -2.84 11.25
CA LYS A 31 -27.02 -3.04 11.31
C LYS A 31 -27.76 -1.86 11.94
N TRP A 32 -27.11 -1.13 12.84
CA TRP A 32 -27.74 -0.06 13.65
C TRP A 32 -27.23 1.35 13.32
N VAL A 33 -26.14 1.49 12.55
CA VAL A 33 -25.60 2.81 12.17
C VAL A 33 -26.44 3.49 11.11
N LYS A 34 -26.32 4.80 10.99
CA LYS A 34 -27.05 5.59 9.96
C LYS A 34 -26.53 5.32 8.55
N LYS A 35 -25.22 5.27 8.36
CA LYS A 35 -24.53 5.02 7.08
C LYS A 35 -23.24 4.25 7.30
N SER A 36 -22.81 3.53 6.25
CA SER A 36 -21.52 2.85 6.19
C SER A 36 -20.73 3.38 5.00
N ALA A 37 -19.72 4.22 5.24
CA ALA A 37 -18.74 4.61 4.23
C ALA A 37 -17.86 3.40 3.91
N VAL A 38 -17.62 3.11 2.64
CA VAL A 38 -16.83 1.94 2.22
C VAL A 38 -15.78 2.34 1.20
N SER A 39 -14.59 1.76 1.33
CA SER A 39 -13.45 2.03 0.45
C SER A 39 -13.47 1.22 -0.85
N TYR A 40 -14.28 0.17 -0.93
CA TYR A 40 -14.42 -0.66 -2.13
C TYR A 40 -15.91 -0.79 -2.52
N GLN A 41 -16.20 -0.64 -3.80
CA GLN A 41 -17.58 -0.69 -4.31
C GLN A 41 -18.30 -2.00 -3.99
N ASN A 42 -17.57 -3.10 -3.92
CA ASN A 42 -18.11 -4.43 -3.66
C ASN A 42 -18.22 -4.79 -2.18
N THR A 43 -17.83 -3.90 -1.26
CA THR A 43 -17.92 -4.15 0.19
C THR A 43 -19.36 -4.32 0.61
N LYS A 44 -19.71 -5.46 1.23
CA LYS A 44 -21.08 -5.83 1.60
C LYS A 44 -21.41 -5.35 3.02
N LEU A 45 -21.89 -4.12 3.13
CA LEU A 45 -22.45 -3.55 4.38
C LEU A 45 -23.82 -2.92 4.12
N PRO A 46 -24.73 -2.93 5.12
CA PRO A 46 -25.99 -2.20 5.03
C PRO A 46 -25.78 -0.68 4.88
N ARG A 47 -26.68 -0.01 4.18
CA ARG A 47 -26.67 1.46 3.98
C ARG A 47 -25.30 2.00 3.56
N ARG A 48 -24.60 1.21 2.73
CA ARG A 48 -23.26 1.55 2.25
C ARG A 48 -23.30 2.74 1.28
N MET A 49 -22.26 3.54 1.36
CA MET A 49 -21.90 4.59 0.43
C MET A 49 -20.43 4.44 0.06
N TYR A 50 -20.12 4.33 -1.22
CA TYR A 50 -18.74 4.30 -1.69
C TYR A 50 -18.11 5.68 -1.54
N THR A 51 -17.04 5.77 -0.79
CA THR A 51 -16.31 7.01 -0.52
C THR A 51 -14.84 6.95 -0.93
N GLY A 52 -14.32 5.76 -1.20
CA GLY A 52 -12.88 5.54 -1.24
C GLY A 52 -12.27 5.44 0.18
N ASN A 53 -10.96 5.28 0.24
CA ASN A 53 -10.21 5.26 1.50
C ASN A 53 -9.47 6.58 1.66
N PRO A 54 -9.64 7.32 2.76
CA PRO A 54 -8.88 8.55 2.98
C PRO A 54 -7.37 8.29 2.93
N VAL A 55 -6.70 9.02 2.08
CA VAL A 55 -5.25 9.05 1.95
C VAL A 55 -4.73 10.30 2.64
N ARG A 56 -3.50 10.24 3.15
CA ARG A 56 -2.86 11.38 3.81
C ARG A 56 -2.77 12.57 2.86
N LYS A 57 -2.97 13.78 3.41
CA LYS A 57 -2.95 15.02 2.63
C LYS A 57 -1.62 15.20 1.89
N GLU A 58 -0.53 14.82 2.54
CA GLU A 58 0.81 14.87 1.98
C GLU A 58 0.97 14.02 0.70
N ILE A 59 0.11 13.01 0.50
CA ILE A 59 0.07 12.21 -0.74
C ILE A 59 -0.94 12.78 -1.74
N THR A 60 -2.09 13.28 -1.27
CA THR A 60 -3.10 13.84 -2.17
C THR A 60 -2.65 15.15 -2.83
N ASP A 61 -1.75 15.88 -2.18
CA ASP A 61 -1.20 17.15 -2.66
C ASP A 61 0.04 16.95 -3.56
N LEU A 62 0.57 15.71 -3.69
CA LEU A 62 1.71 15.44 -4.57
C LEU A 62 1.34 15.63 -6.05
N ASP A 63 2.25 16.27 -6.78
CA ASP A 63 2.22 16.30 -8.23
C ASP A 63 3.22 15.27 -8.79
N SER A 64 2.85 14.62 -9.89
CA SER A 64 3.75 13.72 -10.60
C SER A 64 5.02 14.43 -11.13
N SER A 65 4.95 15.74 -11.35
CA SER A 65 6.09 16.57 -11.75
C SER A 65 7.15 16.70 -10.63
N ASP A 66 6.79 16.41 -9.37
CA ASP A 66 7.70 16.51 -8.24
C ASP A 66 8.63 15.29 -8.09
N LYS A 67 8.43 14.24 -8.90
CA LYS A 67 9.19 12.97 -8.79
C LYS A 67 10.70 13.17 -8.89
N SER A 68 11.17 13.96 -9.84
CA SER A 68 12.61 14.26 -10.01
C SER A 68 13.18 15.03 -8.81
N MET A 69 12.44 16.03 -8.30
CA MET A 69 12.81 16.78 -7.11
C MET A 69 12.90 15.86 -5.88
N HIS A 70 11.91 15.00 -5.67
CA HIS A 70 11.88 14.05 -4.56
C HIS A 70 13.01 13.01 -4.65
N ARG A 71 13.33 12.53 -5.85
CA ARG A 71 14.51 11.66 -6.07
C ARG A 71 15.81 12.35 -5.69
N SER A 72 15.97 13.60 -6.11
CA SER A 72 17.15 14.42 -5.74
C SER A 72 17.25 14.60 -4.21
N GLN A 73 16.13 14.85 -3.53
CA GLN A 73 16.07 14.96 -2.07
C GLN A 73 16.49 13.66 -1.37
N LEU A 74 16.12 12.51 -1.92
CA LEU A 74 16.51 11.19 -1.41
C LEU A 74 17.92 10.76 -1.87
N GLY A 75 18.59 11.55 -2.73
CA GLY A 75 19.86 11.19 -3.33
C GLY A 75 19.76 9.96 -4.26
N ILE A 76 18.63 9.80 -4.94
CA ILE A 76 18.43 8.72 -5.92
C ILE A 76 18.81 9.24 -7.30
N PRO A 77 19.74 8.58 -8.02
CA PRO A 77 20.05 8.95 -9.41
C PRO A 77 18.80 8.89 -10.31
N GLU A 78 18.69 9.87 -11.22
CA GLU A 78 17.50 9.98 -12.07
C GLU A 78 17.34 8.78 -13.01
N GLU A 79 18.47 8.22 -13.46
CA GLU A 79 18.52 7.05 -14.33
C GLU A 79 18.19 5.73 -13.63
N ASN A 80 18.21 5.70 -12.28
CA ASN A 80 17.98 4.47 -11.54
C ASN A 80 16.50 4.12 -11.47
N LYS A 81 16.19 2.84 -11.61
CA LYS A 81 14.89 2.29 -11.20
C LYS A 81 14.86 2.20 -9.68
N LEU A 82 13.92 2.88 -9.04
CA LEU A 82 13.75 2.85 -7.60
C LEU A 82 12.68 1.84 -7.20
N ILE A 83 13.10 0.82 -6.46
CA ILE A 83 12.18 -0.17 -5.87
C ILE A 83 12.07 0.11 -4.38
N VAL A 84 10.87 0.42 -3.92
CA VAL A 84 10.56 0.61 -2.50
C VAL A 84 10.00 -0.70 -1.93
N ILE A 85 10.51 -1.10 -0.77
CA ILE A 85 10.12 -2.33 -0.11
C ILE A 85 9.68 -2.02 1.31
N THR A 86 8.51 -2.51 1.71
CA THR A 86 8.00 -2.33 3.07
C THR A 86 7.07 -3.45 3.51
N GLY A 87 7.28 -3.94 4.72
CA GLY A 87 6.35 -4.85 5.41
C GLY A 87 5.27 -4.14 6.23
N GLY A 88 5.24 -2.80 6.20
CA GLY A 88 4.48 -1.94 7.11
C GLY A 88 5.34 -1.45 8.28
N SER A 89 4.76 -0.67 9.20
CA SER A 89 5.49 0.03 10.30
C SER A 89 6.31 -0.90 11.20
N LEU A 90 5.82 -2.11 11.46
CA LEU A 90 6.54 -3.11 12.26
C LEU A 90 7.51 -3.97 11.45
N GLY A 91 7.42 -3.90 10.12
CA GLY A 91 8.16 -4.79 9.25
C GLY A 91 7.46 -6.13 8.98
N SER A 92 8.08 -6.90 8.10
CA SER A 92 7.65 -8.26 7.77
C SER A 92 8.89 -9.13 7.56
N LEU A 93 9.21 -9.95 8.55
CA LEU A 93 10.38 -10.83 8.51
C LEU A 93 10.43 -11.65 7.20
N LYS A 94 9.28 -12.17 6.76
CA LYS A 94 9.17 -12.95 5.52
C LYS A 94 9.57 -12.12 4.28
N ILE A 95 9.05 -10.90 4.15
CA ILE A 95 9.41 -10.00 3.05
C ILE A 95 10.89 -9.62 3.16
N ASN A 96 11.34 -9.20 4.33
CA ASN A 96 12.71 -8.76 4.56
C ASN A 96 13.72 -9.85 4.18
N GLN A 97 13.55 -11.08 4.68
CA GLN A 97 14.42 -12.21 4.33
C GLN A 97 14.38 -12.54 2.84
N SER A 98 13.18 -12.50 2.24
CA SER A 98 13.03 -12.82 0.81
C SER A 98 13.70 -11.78 -0.06
N ILE A 99 13.67 -10.49 0.32
CA ILE A 99 14.39 -9.43 -0.40
C ILE A 99 15.90 -9.61 -0.28
N LEU A 100 16.43 -9.84 0.92
CA LEU A 100 17.87 -10.07 1.09
C LEU A 100 18.35 -11.25 0.23
N ASN A 101 17.55 -12.32 0.18
CA ASN A 101 17.85 -13.48 -0.65
C ASN A 101 17.67 -13.22 -2.16
N ALA A 102 16.96 -12.16 -2.56
CA ALA A 102 16.79 -11.77 -3.95
C ALA A 102 17.95 -10.91 -4.50
N LEU A 103 18.69 -10.22 -3.62
CA LEU A 103 19.74 -9.27 -4.05
C LEU A 103 20.75 -9.85 -5.02
N PRO A 104 21.29 -11.08 -4.85
CA PRO A 104 22.24 -11.65 -5.79
C PRO A 104 21.70 -11.79 -7.22
N ASP A 105 20.41 -12.06 -7.36
CA ASP A 105 19.74 -12.18 -8.68
C ASP A 105 19.37 -10.80 -9.25
N LEU A 106 19.21 -9.78 -8.40
CA LEU A 106 18.83 -8.42 -8.81
C LEU A 106 20.01 -7.58 -9.28
N LYS A 107 21.28 -7.98 -9.01
CA LYS A 107 22.48 -7.29 -9.52
C LYS A 107 22.55 -7.22 -11.06
N GLU A 108 21.79 -8.08 -11.74
CA GLU A 108 21.71 -8.07 -13.20
C GLU A 108 20.86 -6.93 -13.75
N VAL A 109 20.07 -6.25 -12.90
CA VAL A 109 19.24 -5.11 -13.30
C VAL A 109 20.12 -3.86 -13.30
N PRO A 110 20.31 -3.20 -14.46
CA PRO A 110 21.13 -2.01 -14.52
C PRO A 110 20.46 -0.83 -13.80
N ASN A 111 21.26 0.04 -13.22
CA ASN A 111 20.78 1.28 -12.59
C ASN A 111 19.63 1.01 -11.61
N LEU A 112 19.85 0.13 -10.64
CA LEU A 112 18.86 -0.26 -9.65
C LEU A 112 19.20 0.32 -8.27
N THR A 113 18.22 1.00 -7.68
CA THR A 113 18.22 1.36 -6.25
C THR A 113 17.12 0.59 -5.53
N ILE A 114 17.46 -0.07 -4.45
CA ILE A 114 16.52 -0.73 -3.55
C ILE A 114 16.45 0.06 -2.24
N TYR A 115 15.28 0.64 -1.96
CA TYR A 115 14.98 1.36 -0.73
C TYR A 115 14.13 0.47 0.17
N HIS A 116 14.77 -0.17 1.15
CA HIS A 116 14.17 -1.22 1.97
C HIS A 116 13.86 -0.75 3.37
N ILE A 117 12.57 -0.51 3.66
CA ILE A 117 12.06 -0.15 4.99
C ILE A 117 11.82 -1.44 5.75
N ILE A 118 12.78 -1.81 6.59
CA ILE A 118 12.84 -3.06 7.35
C ILE A 118 11.70 -3.15 8.38
N GLY A 119 11.43 -2.02 9.05
CA GLY A 119 10.50 -1.93 10.16
C GLY A 119 11.17 -2.10 11.52
N SER A 120 10.63 -1.40 12.53
CA SER A 120 11.27 -1.26 13.85
C SER A 120 11.49 -2.58 14.59
N ARG A 121 10.59 -3.57 14.40
CA ARG A 121 10.72 -4.87 15.06
C ARG A 121 11.89 -5.69 14.52
N ASP A 122 12.09 -5.66 13.20
CA ASP A 122 13.04 -6.53 12.51
C ASP A 122 14.41 -5.84 12.33
N TRP A 123 14.54 -4.55 12.68
CA TRP A 123 15.71 -3.72 12.41
C TRP A 123 17.01 -4.20 13.07
N GLU A 124 16.94 -4.59 14.35
CA GLU A 124 18.16 -5.01 15.09
C GLU A 124 18.82 -6.23 14.44
N GLU A 125 18.04 -7.15 13.92
CA GLU A 125 18.51 -8.39 13.32
C GLU A 125 18.88 -8.22 11.84
N MET A 126 18.12 -7.42 11.08
CA MET A 126 18.18 -7.41 9.63
C MET A 126 18.72 -6.10 9.04
N GLY A 127 18.60 -4.99 9.74
CA GLY A 127 19.02 -3.68 9.23
C GLY A 127 20.53 -3.50 9.14
N LYS A 128 21.29 -4.34 9.82
CA LYS A 128 22.78 -4.29 9.90
C LYS A 128 23.46 -5.41 9.12
N VAL A 129 22.70 -6.17 8.32
CA VAL A 129 23.26 -7.24 7.49
C VAL A 129 24.23 -6.62 6.47
N ASN A 130 25.46 -7.11 6.45
CA ASN A 130 26.43 -6.69 5.44
C ASN A 130 26.02 -7.27 4.08
N ILE A 131 25.76 -6.40 3.12
CA ILE A 131 25.36 -6.76 1.76
C ILE A 131 26.60 -6.70 0.88
N ASP A 132 27.12 -7.85 0.51
CA ASP A 132 28.24 -7.99 -0.43
C ASP A 132 27.71 -8.25 -1.86
N VAL A 133 26.95 -7.27 -2.36
CA VAL A 133 26.40 -7.29 -3.73
C VAL A 133 26.51 -5.88 -4.31
N ASP A 134 26.97 -5.79 -5.55
CA ASP A 134 27.10 -4.53 -6.28
C ASP A 134 25.71 -4.01 -6.72
N ILE A 135 25.01 -3.41 -5.76
CA ILE A 135 23.66 -2.82 -5.90
C ILE A 135 23.56 -1.61 -4.96
N ASP A 136 22.94 -0.53 -5.38
CA ASP A 136 22.56 0.57 -4.47
C ASP A 136 21.41 0.09 -3.55
N TYR A 137 21.79 -0.57 -2.45
CA TYR A 137 20.86 -1.07 -1.44
C TYR A 137 20.90 -0.21 -0.19
N ARG A 138 19.74 0.32 0.18
CA ARG A 138 19.56 1.23 1.32
C ARG A 138 18.58 0.62 2.31
N ALA A 139 19.08 0.14 3.45
CA ALA A 139 18.28 -0.34 4.56
C ALA A 139 17.84 0.84 5.44
N ILE A 140 16.55 0.96 5.70
CA ILE A 140 15.95 2.01 6.52
C ILE A 140 15.14 1.33 7.62
N GLU A 141 15.29 1.77 8.86
CA GLU A 141 14.52 1.24 9.98
C GLU A 141 13.04 1.64 9.87
N TYR A 142 12.82 2.94 9.74
CA TYR A 142 11.51 3.55 9.65
C TYR A 142 11.57 4.79 8.76
N GLU A 143 10.54 5.03 7.97
CA GLU A 143 10.48 6.16 7.05
C GLU A 143 9.35 7.12 7.46
N GLU A 144 9.74 8.33 7.83
CA GLU A 144 8.79 9.39 8.19
C GLU A 144 8.25 10.11 6.94
N GLN A 145 9.08 10.21 5.90
CA GLN A 145 8.72 10.89 4.64
C GLN A 145 8.19 9.93 3.58
N MET A 146 7.39 8.95 4.00
CA MET A 146 6.80 7.93 3.13
C MET A 146 6.14 8.50 1.86
N PRO A 147 5.44 9.68 1.90
CA PRO A 147 4.89 10.30 0.70
C PRO A 147 5.95 10.59 -0.37
N ILE A 148 7.10 11.14 0.02
CA ILE A 148 8.22 11.45 -0.88
C ILE A 148 8.79 10.17 -1.47
N VAL A 149 8.99 9.16 -0.64
CA VAL A 149 9.53 7.85 -1.06
C VAL A 149 8.59 7.15 -2.06
N LEU A 150 7.28 7.14 -1.78
CA LEU A 150 6.30 6.53 -2.67
C LEU A 150 6.19 7.27 -4.01
N ASN A 151 6.24 8.62 -4.00
CA ASN A 151 6.20 9.40 -5.25
C ASN A 151 7.48 9.20 -6.09
N SER A 152 8.61 8.93 -5.46
CA SER A 152 9.89 8.68 -6.13
C SER A 152 9.99 7.29 -6.75
N ALA A 153 9.18 6.33 -6.29
CA ALA A 153 9.28 4.92 -6.65
C ALA A 153 8.84 4.63 -8.10
N ASP A 154 9.41 3.60 -8.69
CA ASP A 154 8.95 2.99 -9.95
C ASP A 154 8.17 1.70 -9.67
N LEU A 155 8.49 1.02 -8.58
CA LEU A 155 7.83 -0.21 -8.15
C LEU A 155 7.81 -0.28 -6.63
N ILE A 156 6.73 -0.78 -6.05
CA ILE A 156 6.67 -1.11 -4.63
C ILE A 156 6.45 -2.61 -4.40
N VAL A 157 7.15 -3.16 -3.41
CA VAL A 157 6.89 -4.50 -2.85
C VAL A 157 6.37 -4.32 -1.43
N SER A 158 5.13 -4.72 -1.15
CA SER A 158 4.54 -4.48 0.17
C SER A 158 3.48 -5.50 0.58
N ARG A 159 3.03 -5.43 1.86
CA ARG A 159 1.75 -5.99 2.29
C ARG A 159 0.59 -5.25 1.61
N ALA A 160 -0.60 -5.86 1.61
CA ALA A 160 -1.80 -5.31 0.98
C ALA A 160 -2.82 -4.78 2.01
N GLY A 161 -2.36 -4.00 2.97
CA GLY A 161 -3.23 -3.31 3.94
C GLY A 161 -4.07 -2.21 3.28
N GLY A 162 -5.19 -1.83 3.89
CA GLY A 162 -6.13 -0.87 3.31
C GLY A 162 -5.50 0.50 3.00
N SER A 163 -4.64 1.04 3.87
CA SER A 163 -4.01 2.35 3.65
C SER A 163 -3.01 2.31 2.50
N ILE A 164 -2.06 1.38 2.52
CA ILE A 164 -1.04 1.32 1.48
C ILE A 164 -1.63 1.01 0.09
N THR A 165 -2.67 0.18 0.02
CA THR A 165 -3.35 -0.08 -1.27
C THR A 165 -4.07 1.15 -1.82
N ALA A 166 -4.63 2.00 -0.95
CA ALA A 166 -5.22 3.28 -1.36
C ALA A 166 -4.14 4.27 -1.84
N GLU A 167 -3.01 4.36 -1.15
CA GLU A 167 -1.86 5.20 -1.55
C GLU A 167 -1.30 4.74 -2.91
N ILE A 168 -1.08 3.42 -3.09
CA ILE A 168 -0.67 2.81 -4.37
C ILE A 168 -1.67 3.14 -5.48
N ASN A 169 -2.97 3.04 -5.17
CA ASN A 169 -4.03 3.33 -6.13
C ASN A 169 -4.01 4.79 -6.58
N LEU A 170 -3.92 5.72 -5.65
CA LEU A 170 -3.90 7.15 -5.94
C LEU A 170 -2.67 7.55 -6.77
N LEU A 171 -1.48 7.08 -6.39
CA LEU A 171 -0.23 7.41 -7.06
C LEU A 171 -0.04 6.69 -8.41
N GLY A 172 -0.86 5.69 -8.72
CA GLY A 172 -0.63 4.88 -9.91
C GLY A 172 0.66 4.06 -9.83
N LEU A 173 1.06 3.62 -8.64
CA LEU A 173 2.35 2.98 -8.43
C LEU A 173 2.27 1.47 -8.77
N PRO A 174 3.08 0.96 -9.71
CA PRO A 174 3.22 -0.46 -9.96
C PRO A 174 3.57 -1.23 -8.70
N SER A 175 2.98 -2.40 -8.48
CA SER A 175 3.16 -3.08 -7.20
C SER A 175 3.27 -4.60 -7.28
N ILE A 176 4.09 -5.17 -6.39
CA ILE A 176 4.09 -6.59 -6.02
C ILE A 176 3.54 -6.66 -4.60
N LEU A 177 2.37 -7.27 -4.45
CA LEU A 177 1.66 -7.33 -3.18
C LEU A 177 1.77 -8.72 -2.58
N ILE A 178 2.13 -8.75 -1.30
CA ILE A 178 2.29 -9.98 -0.52
C ILE A 178 1.29 -9.91 0.64
N PRO A 179 0.04 -10.38 0.46
CA PRO A 179 -0.98 -10.32 1.50
C PRO A 179 -0.53 -11.03 2.79
N LEU A 180 -0.89 -10.46 3.93
CA LEU A 180 -0.60 -11.07 5.24
C LEU A 180 -1.48 -12.30 5.43
N PRO A 181 -0.88 -13.50 5.64
CA PRO A 181 -1.65 -14.71 5.91
C PRO A 181 -2.43 -14.60 7.22
N GLY A 182 -3.62 -15.17 7.24
CA GLY A 182 -4.48 -15.15 8.42
C GLY A 182 -5.11 -13.78 8.73
N ALA A 183 -5.02 -12.81 7.83
CA ALA A 183 -5.75 -11.55 7.96
C ALA A 183 -7.28 -11.82 8.05
N PRO A 184 -8.01 -11.18 8.98
CA PRO A 184 -9.42 -11.45 9.20
C PRO A 184 -10.25 -11.38 7.91
N GLY A 185 -10.91 -12.48 7.53
CA GLY A 185 -11.68 -12.59 6.30
C GLY A 185 -10.85 -12.47 5.02
N ASP A 186 -9.55 -12.69 5.13
CA ASP A 186 -8.60 -12.61 4.00
C ASP A 186 -8.66 -11.26 3.25
N HIS A 187 -8.89 -10.18 4.02
CA HIS A 187 -9.11 -8.86 3.44
C HIS A 187 -7.91 -8.33 2.64
N GLN A 188 -6.65 -8.71 3.02
CA GLN A 188 -5.48 -8.24 2.29
C GLN A 188 -5.39 -8.84 0.88
N THR A 189 -5.70 -10.13 0.73
CA THR A 189 -5.79 -10.74 -0.61
C THR A 189 -6.86 -10.04 -1.44
N LYS A 190 -8.02 -9.77 -0.86
CA LYS A 190 -9.12 -9.08 -1.56
C LYS A 190 -8.81 -7.62 -1.89
N ASN A 191 -8.07 -6.91 -1.05
CA ASN A 191 -7.57 -5.57 -1.38
C ASN A 191 -6.62 -5.62 -2.59
N ALA A 192 -5.69 -6.57 -2.60
CA ALA A 192 -4.74 -6.75 -3.69
C ALA A 192 -5.41 -7.16 -5.01
N GLU A 193 -6.41 -8.05 -4.97
CA GLU A 193 -7.16 -8.50 -6.15
C GLU A 193 -7.76 -7.35 -6.96
N SER A 194 -8.16 -6.25 -6.32
CA SER A 194 -8.68 -5.08 -7.02
C SER A 194 -7.63 -4.41 -7.91
N LEU A 195 -6.38 -4.29 -7.41
CA LEU A 195 -5.27 -3.72 -8.19
C LEU A 195 -4.79 -4.69 -9.29
N VAL A 196 -4.86 -6.01 -9.05
CA VAL A 196 -4.56 -7.03 -10.07
C VAL A 196 -5.59 -7.00 -11.19
N ALA A 197 -6.87 -6.90 -10.86
CA ALA A 197 -7.93 -6.80 -11.87
C ALA A 197 -7.75 -5.57 -12.79
N ASP A 198 -7.15 -4.51 -12.26
CA ASP A 198 -6.78 -3.31 -13.00
C ASP A 198 -5.44 -3.42 -13.76
N GLY A 199 -4.74 -4.55 -13.65
CA GLY A 199 -3.44 -4.79 -14.28
C GLY A 199 -2.28 -4.01 -13.63
N ARG A 200 -2.42 -3.57 -12.37
CA ARG A 200 -1.48 -2.67 -11.68
C ARG A 200 -0.65 -3.37 -10.60
N ALA A 201 -1.02 -4.57 -10.25
CA ALA A 201 -0.33 -5.35 -9.24
C ALA A 201 -0.11 -6.80 -9.65
N VAL A 202 0.92 -7.40 -9.07
CA VAL A 202 1.13 -8.85 -9.03
C VAL A 202 0.95 -9.29 -7.58
N ILE A 203 0.25 -10.40 -7.35
CA ILE A 203 0.16 -11.02 -6.02
C ILE A 203 1.14 -12.17 -5.92
N ILE A 204 1.88 -12.20 -4.82
CA ILE A 204 2.66 -13.36 -4.38
C ILE A 204 2.08 -13.79 -3.03
N SER A 205 1.65 -15.04 -2.89
CA SER A 205 1.23 -15.54 -1.57
C SER A 205 2.42 -15.59 -0.61
N ASP A 206 2.17 -15.39 0.68
CA ASP A 206 3.24 -15.34 1.70
C ASP A 206 4.10 -16.63 1.69
N GLU A 207 3.50 -17.79 1.48
CA GLU A 207 4.20 -19.08 1.35
C GLU A 207 5.14 -19.13 0.14
N ASN A 208 4.75 -18.51 -0.99
CA ASN A 208 5.53 -18.43 -2.23
C ASN A 208 6.47 -17.20 -2.28
N CYS A 209 6.49 -16.39 -1.24
CA CYS A 209 7.39 -15.25 -1.10
C CYS A 209 8.80 -15.75 -0.80
N THR A 210 9.57 -16.03 -1.85
CA THR A 210 10.97 -16.45 -1.83
C THR A 210 11.83 -15.46 -2.60
N GLY A 211 13.16 -15.44 -2.32
CA GLY A 211 14.10 -14.55 -3.03
C GLY A 211 14.03 -14.72 -4.54
N VAL A 212 14.06 -15.97 -5.01
CA VAL A 212 13.98 -16.31 -6.45
C VAL A 212 12.67 -15.80 -7.06
N ARG A 213 11.53 -16.00 -6.37
CA ARG A 213 10.22 -15.54 -6.88
C ARG A 213 10.15 -14.02 -6.94
N ILE A 214 10.60 -13.33 -5.90
CA ILE A 214 10.61 -11.86 -5.86
C ILE A 214 11.53 -11.30 -6.94
N ALA A 215 12.76 -11.80 -7.06
CA ALA A 215 13.70 -11.35 -8.08
C ALA A 215 13.14 -11.54 -9.49
N LYS A 216 12.50 -12.68 -9.77
CA LYS A 216 11.85 -12.96 -11.05
C LYS A 216 10.75 -11.94 -11.37
N GLU A 217 9.86 -11.64 -10.40
CA GLU A 217 8.77 -10.68 -10.64
C GLU A 217 9.30 -9.25 -10.78
N ILE A 218 10.25 -8.84 -9.94
CA ILE A 218 10.90 -7.53 -10.06
C ILE A 218 11.53 -7.39 -11.46
N LYS A 219 12.41 -8.31 -11.86
CA LYS A 219 13.05 -8.27 -13.17
C LYS A 219 12.02 -8.23 -14.31
N GLY A 220 10.99 -9.06 -14.23
CA GLY A 220 9.94 -9.13 -15.24
C GLY A 220 9.07 -7.87 -15.36
N ILE A 221 9.10 -6.98 -14.35
CA ILE A 221 8.40 -5.70 -14.39
C ILE A 221 9.36 -4.58 -14.80
N VAL A 222 10.52 -4.45 -14.13
CA VAL A 222 11.38 -3.27 -14.30
C VAL A 222 12.21 -3.30 -15.57
N LEU A 223 12.45 -4.48 -16.17
CA LEU A 223 13.14 -4.62 -17.44
C LEU A 223 12.18 -4.54 -18.66
N ASP A 224 10.87 -4.59 -18.43
CA ASP A 224 9.84 -4.42 -19.44
C ASP A 224 9.20 -3.05 -19.26
N GLU A 225 9.69 -2.05 -19.99
CA GLU A 225 9.23 -0.66 -19.87
C GLU A 225 7.76 -0.50 -20.24
N GLU A 226 7.26 -1.26 -21.22
CA GLU A 226 5.86 -1.21 -21.60
C GLU A 226 4.97 -1.75 -20.48
N ARG A 227 5.35 -2.87 -19.87
CA ARG A 227 4.66 -3.45 -18.73
C ARG A 227 4.67 -2.48 -17.53
N LEU A 228 5.84 -1.94 -17.18
CA LEU A 228 5.99 -0.99 -16.08
C LEU A 228 5.09 0.24 -16.28
N MET A 229 5.10 0.82 -17.47
CA MET A 229 4.27 1.97 -17.83
C MET A 229 2.77 1.63 -17.79
N ASN A 230 2.37 0.47 -18.28
CA ASN A 230 0.97 0.05 -18.26
C ASN A 230 0.47 -0.21 -16.84
N MET A 231 1.31 -0.75 -15.95
CA MET A 231 1.00 -0.91 -14.53
C MET A 231 0.89 0.44 -13.81
N GLY A 232 1.63 1.46 -14.24
CA GLY A 232 1.68 2.80 -13.62
C GLY A 232 0.52 3.72 -13.98
N LYS A 233 -0.50 3.27 -14.70
CA LYS A 233 -1.65 4.11 -15.07
C LYS A 233 -2.68 4.16 -13.95
N PRO A 234 -2.88 5.32 -13.28
CA PRO A 234 -3.90 5.43 -12.24
C PRO A 234 -5.30 5.23 -12.82
N ARG A 235 -6.10 4.41 -12.14
CA ARG A 235 -7.52 4.26 -12.45
C ARG A 235 -8.33 4.74 -11.25
N HIS A 236 -9.29 5.64 -11.47
CA HIS A 236 -10.14 6.20 -10.42
C HIS A 236 -9.41 6.99 -9.30
N PRO A 237 -8.39 7.82 -9.60
CA PRO A 237 -7.66 8.58 -8.58
C PRO A 237 -8.56 9.56 -7.81
N GLU A 238 -9.63 10.06 -8.43
CA GLU A 238 -10.57 11.00 -7.82
C GLU A 238 -11.30 10.44 -6.60
N SER A 239 -11.59 9.13 -6.58
CA SER A 239 -12.27 8.52 -5.44
C SER A 239 -11.41 8.53 -4.17
N GLU A 240 -10.12 8.31 -4.29
CA GLU A 240 -9.20 8.34 -3.16
C GLU A 240 -8.86 9.79 -2.76
N LYS A 241 -8.70 10.68 -3.74
CA LYS A 241 -8.40 12.09 -3.51
C LYS A 241 -9.50 12.79 -2.70
N ASN A 242 -10.76 12.49 -2.99
CA ASN A 242 -11.92 13.13 -2.37
C ASN A 242 -12.52 12.34 -1.18
N ALA A 243 -11.93 11.19 -0.83
CA ALA A 243 -12.51 10.29 0.18
C ALA A 243 -12.74 10.95 1.54
N ALA A 244 -11.80 11.75 2.01
CA ALA A 244 -11.92 12.46 3.29
C ALA A 244 -13.09 13.47 3.28
N GLU A 245 -13.24 14.24 2.21
CA GLU A 245 -14.33 15.21 2.05
C GLU A 245 -15.69 14.51 1.93
N MET A 246 -15.76 13.40 1.21
CA MET A 246 -16.98 12.61 1.09
C MET A 246 -17.43 12.07 2.45
N ILE A 247 -16.49 11.57 3.27
CA ILE A 247 -16.80 11.09 4.62
C ILE A 247 -17.22 12.25 5.53
N ALA A 248 -16.56 13.41 5.46
CA ALA A 248 -16.91 14.59 6.22
C ALA A 248 -18.33 15.09 5.86
N THR A 249 -18.66 15.13 4.57
CA THR A 249 -20.00 15.49 4.07
C THR A 249 -21.04 14.51 4.61
N LEU A 250 -20.75 13.20 4.55
CA LEU A 250 -21.64 12.17 5.07
C LEU A 250 -21.91 12.32 6.58
N LEU A 251 -20.89 12.68 7.36
CA LEU A 251 -21.04 12.95 8.80
C LEU A 251 -21.93 14.17 9.05
N ILE A 252 -21.76 15.26 8.29
CA ILE A 252 -22.59 16.46 8.38
C ILE A 252 -24.05 16.15 8.03
N GLU A 253 -24.31 15.39 6.99
CA GLU A 253 -25.66 14.97 6.59
C GLU A 253 -26.35 14.16 7.67
N VAL A 254 -25.64 13.26 8.30
CA VAL A 254 -26.18 12.33 9.30
C VAL A 254 -26.40 13.04 10.65
N SER A 255 -25.72 14.14 10.92
CA SER A 255 -25.82 14.92 12.17
C SER A 255 -27.03 15.86 12.22
N LYS A 256 -27.64 16.12 11.09
CA LYS A 256 -28.89 16.92 10.95
C LYS A 256 -30.13 16.09 11.23
#